data_dfbe560fe49d63e4bd92e063cf77d74e
#
_entry.id   dfbe560fe49d63e4bd92e063cf77d74e
#
_cell.length_a   1.000
_cell.length_b   1.000
_cell.length_c   1.000
_cell.angle_alpha   90.00
_cell.angle_beta   90.00
_cell.angle_gamma   90.00
#
_symmetry.space_group_name_H-M   'P 1'
#
loop_
_entity.id
_entity.type
_entity.pdbx_description
1 polymer ?
#
loop_
_entity_poly.entity_id
_entity_poly.type
_entity_poly.pdbx_seq_one_letter_code
_entity_poly.pdbx_strand_id
1 'polypeptide(L)'
;TKTFAGQGLGYESENLAPVLEPVLTYRLSFPPDVDPVTALGKLRQLEEEEPQLHVLWQEEKREIHMQVMGQVQMEILKNILWERFGLEAEFDAGSIVYKETLAEPVEGIGHFEPLRHYAEVHLLLEPGERGSGLQFASLCSEDMLDRNWQRLILTHLEEKRHVGVLTGSEITDLRILLIAGKAHTKHTEGGDFRQATYRAIRQGLRSGKSILLEPWFSYRLEVPTENLGRAMSDITRMNGRFDPPVTEGNNSVLTGSVPVATMRDYAREVASYTKGHGRLSCSLQGYEPCHNTEEVLAATGYDSERDTLHPTGSVFCAHGAGFVVDWALVPEYAHLDT
;
A
#
# COMPACT_ATOMS: atom_id res chain seq x y z
N THR A 1 -26.20 7.43 -6.37
CA THR A 1 -26.72 8.36 -7.35
C THR A 1 -25.66 8.88 -8.29
N LYS A 2 -24.41 8.98 -7.87
CA LYS A 2 -23.26 9.23 -8.75
C LYS A 2 -23.19 8.16 -9.85
N THR A 3 -23.51 6.93 -9.51
CA THR A 3 -23.64 5.80 -10.43
C THR A 3 -24.68 6.05 -11.51
N PHE A 4 -25.77 6.71 -11.17
CA PHE A 4 -26.81 7.04 -12.13
C PHE A 4 -26.39 8.14 -13.09
N ALA A 5 -25.72 9.17 -12.60
CA ALA A 5 -25.23 10.25 -13.42
C ALA A 5 -24.17 9.77 -14.42
N GLY A 6 -23.21 8.94 -13.95
CA GLY A 6 -22.18 8.39 -14.82
C GLY A 6 -22.70 7.37 -15.83
N GLN A 7 -23.63 6.52 -15.42
CA GLN A 7 -24.21 5.51 -16.31
C GLN A 7 -25.06 6.10 -17.44
N GLY A 8 -25.70 7.23 -17.20
CA GLY A 8 -26.59 7.82 -18.19
C GLY A 8 -25.87 8.58 -19.30
N LEU A 9 -24.70 9.09 -19.05
CA LEU A 9 -24.09 10.09 -19.93
C LEU A 9 -22.78 9.69 -20.57
N GLY A 10 -22.02 8.76 -20.00
CA GLY A 10 -20.79 8.21 -20.63
C GLY A 10 -19.71 9.22 -21.04
N TYR A 11 -19.82 10.47 -20.62
CA TYR A 11 -18.96 11.59 -21.00
C TYR A 11 -18.28 12.26 -19.80
N GLU A 12 -18.20 11.57 -18.68
CA GLU A 12 -17.37 12.09 -17.60
C GLU A 12 -15.92 12.01 -18.07
N SER A 13 -15.31 13.17 -18.27
CA SER A 13 -13.88 13.26 -18.56
C SER A 13 -13.13 12.56 -17.44
N GLU A 14 -12.16 11.72 -17.78
CA GLU A 14 -11.25 11.04 -16.87
C GLU A 14 -10.31 11.98 -16.08
N ASN A 15 -10.64 13.26 -15.95
CA ASN A 15 -10.09 14.17 -14.97
C ASN A 15 -10.70 13.87 -13.60
N LEU A 16 -10.48 12.64 -13.12
CA LEU A 16 -10.54 12.38 -11.70
C LEU A 16 -9.49 13.29 -11.05
N ALA A 17 -9.95 14.23 -10.23
CA ALA A 17 -9.06 14.93 -9.32
C ALA A 17 -8.19 13.86 -8.65
N PRO A 18 -6.88 14.05 -8.51
CA PRO A 18 -6.02 13.05 -7.90
C PRO A 18 -6.64 12.64 -6.57
N VAL A 19 -6.94 11.35 -6.43
CA VAL A 19 -7.46 10.81 -5.18
C VAL A 19 -6.37 11.06 -4.17
N LEU A 20 -6.63 11.94 -3.20
CA LEU A 20 -5.68 12.23 -2.13
C LEU A 20 -5.56 10.97 -1.28
N GLU A 21 -4.45 10.25 -1.45
CA GLU A 21 -4.18 9.06 -0.65
C GLU A 21 -3.64 9.47 0.73
N PRO A 22 -4.14 8.87 1.82
CA PRO A 22 -3.60 9.10 3.14
C PRO A 22 -2.19 8.50 3.25
N VAL A 23 -1.25 9.27 3.77
CA VAL A 23 0.16 8.88 3.88
C VAL A 23 0.63 8.65 5.32
N LEU A 24 -0.26 8.87 6.28
CA LEU A 24 -0.01 8.67 7.70
C LEU A 24 -1.05 7.71 8.28
N THR A 25 -0.56 6.77 9.08
CA THR A 25 -1.39 5.84 9.87
C THR A 25 -1.28 6.22 11.33
N TYR A 26 -2.40 6.37 12.01
CA TYR A 26 -2.47 6.69 13.43
C TYR A 26 -3.12 5.54 14.19
N ARG A 27 -2.54 5.18 15.33
CA ARG A 27 -3.18 4.28 16.27
C ARG A 27 -4.21 5.06 17.06
N LEU A 28 -5.40 4.49 17.20
CA LEU A 28 -6.46 5.02 18.05
C LEU A 28 -6.42 4.35 19.41
N SER A 29 -6.47 5.15 20.45
CA SER A 29 -6.66 4.70 21.83
C SER A 29 -7.98 5.24 22.37
N PHE A 30 -8.63 4.43 23.20
CA PHE A 30 -9.91 4.72 23.82
C PHE A 30 -9.80 4.63 25.35
N PRO A 31 -10.71 5.25 26.11
CA PRO A 31 -10.81 5.04 27.54
C PRO A 31 -10.94 3.55 27.91
N PRO A 32 -10.49 3.13 29.10
CA PRO A 32 -10.43 1.72 29.51
C PRO A 32 -11.79 0.98 29.54
N ASP A 33 -12.88 1.72 29.58
CA ASP A 33 -14.26 1.21 29.59
C ASP A 33 -14.81 0.94 28.18
N VAL A 34 -14.07 1.34 27.14
CA VAL A 34 -14.44 1.11 25.73
C VAL A 34 -13.78 -0.16 25.23
N ASP A 35 -14.58 -1.16 24.83
CA ASP A 35 -14.05 -2.35 24.17
C ASP A 35 -13.60 -2.02 22.73
N PRO A 36 -12.34 -2.28 22.36
CA PRO A 36 -11.82 -1.98 21.01
C PRO A 36 -12.60 -2.67 19.89
N VAL A 37 -13.14 -3.88 20.10
CA VAL A 37 -13.92 -4.60 19.08
C VAL A 37 -15.23 -3.88 18.79
N THR A 38 -15.88 -3.36 19.83
CA THR A 38 -17.09 -2.55 19.69
C THR A 38 -16.80 -1.24 18.95
N ALA A 39 -15.69 -0.57 19.27
CA ALA A 39 -15.24 0.63 18.58
C ALA A 39 -14.92 0.35 17.10
N LEU A 40 -14.27 -0.79 16.81
CA LEU A 40 -13.97 -1.22 15.44
C LEU A 40 -15.23 -1.32 14.56
N GLY A 41 -16.31 -1.88 15.08
CA GLY A 41 -17.59 -1.96 14.35
C GLY A 41 -18.13 -0.60 13.93
N LYS A 42 -17.99 0.41 14.79
CA LYS A 42 -18.41 1.80 14.51
C LYS A 42 -17.48 2.50 13.52
N LEU A 43 -16.18 2.24 13.61
CA LEU A 43 -15.19 2.78 12.67
C LEU A 43 -15.34 2.18 11.28
N ARG A 44 -15.70 0.90 11.16
CA ARG A 44 -16.05 0.28 9.88
C ARG A 44 -17.25 0.93 9.20
N GLN A 45 -18.25 1.39 9.96
CA GLN A 45 -19.36 2.17 9.41
C GLN A 45 -18.88 3.51 8.81
N LEU A 46 -17.93 4.18 9.46
CA LEU A 46 -17.33 5.41 8.90
C LEU A 46 -16.52 5.12 7.64
N GLU A 47 -15.79 4.00 7.60
CA GLU A 47 -15.02 3.58 6.42
C GLU A 47 -15.94 3.29 5.22
N GLU A 48 -17.15 2.77 5.43
CA GLU A 48 -18.14 2.59 4.36
C GLU A 48 -18.61 3.94 3.76
N GLU A 49 -18.66 4.99 4.57
CA GLU A 49 -19.01 6.35 4.14
C GLU A 49 -17.81 7.07 3.50
N GLU A 50 -16.61 6.87 4.06
CA GLU A 50 -15.35 7.45 3.60
C GLU A 50 -14.29 6.35 3.40
N PRO A 51 -14.25 5.70 2.24
CA PRO A 51 -13.35 4.56 1.98
C PRO A 51 -11.84 4.90 2.10
N GLN A 52 -11.48 6.17 2.12
CA GLN A 52 -10.09 6.63 2.27
C GLN A 52 -9.57 6.47 3.71
N LEU A 53 -10.45 6.27 4.69
CA LEU A 53 -10.05 6.17 6.10
C LEU A 53 -9.39 4.84 6.48
N HIS A 54 -9.22 3.91 5.61
CA HIS A 54 -8.57 2.61 5.81
C HIS A 54 -8.38 2.21 7.28
N VAL A 55 -9.41 1.58 7.85
CA VAL A 55 -9.39 1.11 9.23
C VAL A 55 -8.69 -0.25 9.28
N LEU A 56 -7.58 -0.34 9.99
CA LEU A 56 -6.76 -1.54 10.13
C LEU A 56 -6.91 -2.10 11.56
N TRP A 57 -7.21 -3.38 11.68
CA TRP A 57 -7.26 -4.08 12.96
C TRP A 57 -6.03 -4.98 13.12
N GLN A 58 -5.26 -4.75 14.18
CA GLN A 58 -4.16 -5.62 14.59
C GLN A 58 -4.64 -6.54 15.70
N GLU A 59 -4.99 -7.77 15.34
CA GLU A 59 -5.61 -8.73 16.26
C GLU A 59 -4.69 -9.10 17.45
N GLU A 60 -3.42 -9.33 17.20
CA GLU A 60 -2.43 -9.71 18.22
C GLU A 60 -2.28 -8.66 19.33
N LYS A 61 -2.32 -7.39 18.95
CA LYS A 61 -2.18 -6.25 19.89
C LYS A 61 -3.52 -5.67 20.32
N ARG A 62 -4.63 -6.09 19.70
CA ARG A 62 -5.96 -5.50 19.87
C ARG A 62 -5.97 -3.98 19.65
N GLU A 63 -5.23 -3.53 18.64
CA GLU A 63 -5.08 -2.12 18.29
C GLU A 63 -5.83 -1.79 17.00
N ILE A 64 -6.45 -0.61 17.00
CA ILE A 64 -7.06 -0.03 15.81
C ILE A 64 -6.14 1.02 15.25
N HIS A 65 -5.83 0.91 13.98
CA HIS A 65 -5.08 1.90 13.22
C HIS A 65 -5.95 2.48 12.12
N MET A 66 -5.79 3.77 11.84
CA MET A 66 -6.55 4.48 10.81
C MET A 66 -5.62 5.35 9.98
N GLN A 67 -5.80 5.32 8.66
CA GLN A 67 -5.06 6.18 7.75
C GLN A 67 -5.80 7.50 7.57
N VAL A 68 -5.11 8.62 7.73
CA VAL A 68 -5.66 9.96 7.58
C VAL A 68 -4.67 10.88 6.85
N MET A 69 -5.19 11.93 6.23
CA MET A 69 -4.40 12.86 5.42
C MET A 69 -3.67 13.93 6.25
N GLY A 70 -4.06 14.16 7.50
CA GLY A 70 -3.43 15.14 8.37
C GLY A 70 -4.24 15.54 9.61
N GLN A 71 -3.72 16.51 10.37
CA GLN A 71 -4.27 16.90 11.68
C GLN A 71 -5.72 17.42 11.62
N VAL A 72 -6.08 18.16 10.59
CA VAL A 72 -7.46 18.69 10.44
C VAL A 72 -8.46 17.55 10.33
N GLN A 73 -8.14 16.51 9.57
CA GLN A 73 -9.01 15.34 9.45
C GLN A 73 -9.12 14.58 10.77
N MET A 74 -8.03 14.49 11.55
CA MET A 74 -8.07 13.87 12.89
C MET A 74 -9.01 14.59 13.84
N GLU A 75 -8.99 15.93 13.85
CA GLU A 75 -9.90 16.71 14.71
C GLU A 75 -11.37 16.53 14.29
N ILE A 76 -11.62 16.52 12.98
CA ILE A 76 -12.97 16.23 12.44
C ILE A 76 -13.42 14.82 12.86
N LEU A 77 -12.55 13.82 12.72
CA LEU A 77 -12.85 12.45 13.11
C LEU A 77 -13.09 12.28 14.61
N LYS A 78 -12.31 12.94 15.48
CA LYS A 78 -12.58 12.98 16.92
C LYS A 78 -14.00 13.49 17.22
N ASN A 79 -14.39 14.59 16.58
CA ASN A 79 -15.72 15.16 16.75
C ASN A 79 -16.81 14.22 16.24
N ILE A 80 -16.63 13.61 15.08
CA ILE A 80 -17.61 12.65 14.52
C ILE A 80 -17.74 11.43 15.44
N LEU A 81 -16.63 10.88 15.94
CA LEU A 81 -16.62 9.73 16.85
C LEU A 81 -17.38 10.06 18.14
N TRP A 82 -17.17 11.25 18.69
CA TRP A 82 -17.87 11.71 19.86
C TRP A 82 -19.35 11.96 19.62
N GLU A 83 -19.70 12.76 18.60
CA GLU A 83 -21.09 13.17 18.34
C GLU A 83 -21.98 12.01 17.89
N ARG A 84 -21.48 11.12 17.02
CA ARG A 84 -22.29 10.03 16.47
C ARG A 84 -22.29 8.78 17.32
N PHE A 85 -21.19 8.48 17.96
CA PHE A 85 -21.00 7.19 18.64
C PHE A 85 -20.71 7.31 20.14
N GLY A 86 -20.53 8.52 20.66
CA GLY A 86 -20.14 8.75 22.05
C GLY A 86 -18.76 8.16 22.39
N LEU A 87 -17.89 8.03 21.38
CA LEU A 87 -16.53 7.49 21.52
C LEU A 87 -15.53 8.62 21.67
N GLU A 88 -14.87 8.69 22.82
CA GLU A 88 -13.70 9.53 23.03
C GLU A 88 -12.48 8.79 22.47
N ALA A 89 -11.80 9.35 21.46
CA ALA A 89 -10.65 8.74 20.82
C ALA A 89 -9.45 9.67 20.84
N GLU A 90 -8.28 9.10 21.16
CA GLU A 90 -7.00 9.77 21.06
C GLU A 90 -6.16 9.13 19.95
N PHE A 91 -5.49 9.98 19.15
CA PHE A 91 -4.57 9.55 18.09
C PHE A 91 -3.13 9.69 18.59
N ASP A 92 -2.30 8.72 18.30
CA ASP A 92 -0.86 8.75 18.62
C ASP A 92 -0.08 9.71 17.67
N ALA A 93 1.26 9.64 17.72
CA ALA A 93 2.12 10.47 16.86
C ALA A 93 2.03 10.13 15.37
N GLY A 94 1.39 9.01 15.01
CA GLY A 94 1.27 8.53 13.65
C GLY A 94 2.55 7.89 13.09
N SER A 95 2.37 7.01 12.14
CA SER A 95 3.43 6.34 11.37
C SER A 95 3.25 6.55 9.87
N ILE A 96 4.33 6.40 9.13
CA ILE A 96 4.31 6.56 7.66
C ILE A 96 3.64 5.34 7.03
N VAL A 97 2.81 5.57 6.02
CA VAL A 97 2.28 4.52 5.14
C VAL A 97 3.29 4.25 4.05
N TYR A 98 4.01 3.15 4.16
CA TYR A 98 4.93 2.67 3.13
C TYR A 98 4.17 1.87 2.07
N LYS A 99 4.78 1.72 0.89
CA LYS A 99 4.37 0.80 -0.18
C LYS A 99 5.57 -0.03 -0.63
N GLU A 100 5.31 -1.09 -1.39
CA GLU A 100 6.38 -1.93 -1.94
C GLU A 100 6.19 -2.10 -3.45
N THR A 101 7.30 -2.30 -4.16
CA THR A 101 7.33 -2.60 -5.59
C THR A 101 8.53 -3.47 -5.93
N LEU A 102 8.74 -3.78 -7.20
CA LEU A 102 9.88 -4.55 -7.68
C LEU A 102 10.87 -3.66 -8.44
N ALA A 103 12.14 -4.07 -8.42
CA ALA A 103 13.21 -3.43 -9.20
C ALA A 103 13.28 -3.96 -10.63
N GLU A 104 12.92 -5.22 -10.84
CA GLU A 104 13.05 -5.95 -12.10
C GLU A 104 11.92 -6.96 -12.27
N PRO A 105 11.62 -7.39 -13.49
CA PRO A 105 10.61 -8.41 -13.73
C PRO A 105 10.96 -9.73 -13.05
N VAL A 106 9.95 -10.42 -12.54
CA VAL A 106 10.08 -11.73 -11.91
C VAL A 106 8.86 -12.59 -12.20
N GLU A 107 9.07 -13.88 -12.39
CA GLU A 107 8.00 -14.85 -12.44
C GLU A 107 7.61 -15.26 -11.03
N GLY A 108 6.31 -15.34 -10.78
CA GLY A 108 5.73 -15.86 -9.55
C GLY A 108 4.88 -17.10 -9.83
N ILE A 109 5.17 -18.19 -9.13
CA ILE A 109 4.48 -19.46 -9.29
C ILE A 109 3.68 -19.78 -8.03
N GLY A 110 2.40 -20.07 -8.22
CA GLY A 110 1.51 -20.48 -7.14
C GLY A 110 0.83 -21.78 -7.46
N HIS A 111 0.93 -22.74 -6.55
CA HIS A 111 0.32 -24.05 -6.67
C HIS A 111 -0.55 -24.33 -5.45
N PHE A 112 -1.73 -24.91 -5.68
CA PHE A 112 -2.65 -25.31 -4.62
C PHE A 112 -3.29 -26.65 -4.95
N GLU A 113 -2.80 -27.72 -4.30
CA GLU A 113 -3.20 -29.09 -4.53
C GLU A 113 -3.38 -29.87 -3.21
N PRO A 114 -4.25 -29.42 -2.28
CA PRO A 114 -4.69 -30.31 -1.22
C PRO A 114 -5.58 -31.42 -1.80
N LEU A 115 -5.84 -32.48 -1.02
CA LEU A 115 -6.59 -33.65 -1.50
C LEU A 115 -7.89 -33.25 -2.22
N ARG A 116 -8.05 -33.67 -3.48
CA ARG A 116 -9.18 -33.38 -4.39
C ARG A 116 -9.32 -31.92 -4.83
N HIS A 117 -8.27 -31.13 -4.72
CA HIS A 117 -8.18 -29.79 -5.26
C HIS A 117 -6.96 -29.67 -6.16
N TYR A 118 -7.00 -28.77 -7.14
CA TYR A 118 -5.86 -28.53 -8.01
C TYR A 118 -5.97 -27.17 -8.69
N ALA A 119 -4.97 -26.34 -8.56
CA ALA A 119 -4.75 -25.17 -9.42
C ALA A 119 -3.27 -24.79 -9.44
N GLU A 120 -2.78 -24.41 -10.62
CA GLU A 120 -1.46 -23.81 -10.80
C GLU A 120 -1.58 -22.51 -11.59
N VAL A 121 -0.87 -21.47 -11.15
CA VAL A 121 -0.88 -20.14 -11.73
C VAL A 121 0.54 -19.62 -11.83
N HIS A 122 0.93 -19.17 -13.01
CA HIS A 122 2.19 -18.48 -13.26
C HIS A 122 1.90 -17.03 -13.64
N LEU A 123 2.51 -16.12 -12.91
CA LEU A 123 2.36 -14.68 -13.10
C LEU A 123 3.72 -14.06 -13.42
N LEU A 124 3.77 -13.21 -14.42
CA LEU A 124 4.91 -12.30 -14.63
C LEU A 124 4.60 -10.98 -13.93
N LEU A 125 5.41 -10.62 -12.94
CA LEU A 125 5.33 -9.35 -12.21
C LEU A 125 6.37 -8.41 -12.80
N GLU A 126 5.95 -7.34 -13.44
CA GLU A 126 6.83 -6.35 -14.05
C GLU A 126 6.72 -5.01 -13.33
N PRO A 127 7.85 -4.31 -13.07
CA PRO A 127 7.81 -2.94 -12.59
C PRO A 127 7.03 -2.04 -13.55
N GLY A 128 6.10 -1.23 -13.01
CA GLY A 128 5.40 -0.18 -13.72
C GLY A 128 6.02 1.21 -13.49
N GLU A 129 5.47 2.21 -14.16
CA GLU A 129 5.83 3.60 -13.90
C GLU A 129 5.38 4.03 -12.49
N ARG A 130 6.10 4.96 -11.88
CA ARG A 130 5.72 5.49 -10.56
C ARG A 130 4.35 6.16 -10.62
N GLY A 131 3.48 5.76 -9.69
CA GLY A 131 2.10 6.23 -9.62
C GLY A 131 1.13 5.53 -10.57
N SER A 132 1.57 4.48 -11.30
CA SER A 132 0.69 3.71 -12.18
C SER A 132 -0.23 2.73 -11.44
N GLY A 133 0.03 2.46 -10.16
CA GLY A 133 -0.72 1.49 -9.37
C GLY A 133 -0.53 0.05 -9.86
N LEU A 134 -1.54 -0.79 -9.67
CA LEU A 134 -1.53 -2.17 -10.14
C LEU A 134 -2.33 -2.28 -11.44
N GLN A 135 -1.74 -2.98 -12.41
CA GLN A 135 -2.37 -3.29 -13.70
C GLN A 135 -2.37 -4.80 -13.90
N PHE A 136 -3.49 -5.34 -14.38
CA PHE A 136 -3.68 -6.77 -14.55
C PHE A 136 -4.05 -7.09 -16.00
N ALA A 137 -3.44 -8.15 -16.56
CA ALA A 137 -3.79 -8.66 -17.88
C ALA A 137 -3.46 -10.15 -18.00
N SER A 138 -3.96 -10.79 -19.06
CA SER A 138 -3.61 -12.16 -19.41
C SER A 138 -2.89 -12.20 -20.74
N LEU A 139 -1.77 -12.91 -20.77
CA LEU A 139 -1.03 -13.33 -21.97
C LEU A 139 -1.16 -14.84 -22.19
N CYS A 140 -1.84 -15.55 -21.29
CA CYS A 140 -2.05 -16.99 -21.36
C CYS A 140 -2.95 -17.34 -22.54
N SER A 141 -2.59 -18.36 -23.32
CA SER A 141 -3.43 -18.85 -24.41
C SER A 141 -4.66 -19.59 -23.89
N GLU A 142 -5.77 -19.54 -24.65
CA GLU A 142 -6.99 -20.30 -24.33
C GLU A 142 -6.79 -21.81 -24.47
N ASP A 143 -5.81 -22.25 -25.26
CA ASP A 143 -5.44 -23.67 -25.38
C ASP A 143 -4.76 -24.21 -24.11
N MET A 144 -4.07 -23.35 -23.36
CA MET A 144 -3.41 -23.70 -22.11
C MET A 144 -4.38 -23.65 -20.94
N LEU A 145 -5.16 -22.58 -20.84
CA LEU A 145 -6.12 -22.37 -19.76
C LEU A 145 -7.40 -21.73 -20.32
N ASP A 146 -8.55 -22.36 -20.08
CA ASP A 146 -9.85 -21.85 -20.51
C ASP A 146 -10.08 -20.40 -20.06
N ARG A 147 -10.70 -19.62 -20.92
CA ARG A 147 -10.93 -18.18 -20.73
C ARG A 147 -11.70 -17.85 -19.46
N ASN A 148 -12.59 -18.71 -18.99
CA ASN A 148 -13.33 -18.47 -17.77
C ASN A 148 -12.42 -18.54 -16.54
N TRP A 149 -11.46 -19.49 -16.54
CA TRP A 149 -10.46 -19.57 -15.48
C TRP A 149 -9.51 -18.37 -15.52
N GLN A 150 -9.09 -17.92 -16.71
CA GLN A 150 -8.27 -16.71 -16.84
C GLN A 150 -8.98 -15.48 -16.24
N ARG A 151 -10.26 -15.27 -16.58
CA ARG A 151 -11.07 -14.18 -16.02
C ARG A 151 -11.21 -14.28 -14.51
N LEU A 152 -11.39 -15.48 -14.00
CA LEU A 152 -11.49 -15.71 -12.55
C LEU A 152 -10.18 -15.34 -11.83
N ILE A 153 -9.03 -15.71 -12.41
CA ILE A 153 -7.70 -15.33 -11.88
C ILE A 153 -7.56 -13.81 -11.86
N LEU A 154 -7.92 -13.11 -12.94
CA LEU A 154 -7.90 -11.64 -12.97
C LEU A 154 -8.82 -11.03 -11.91
N THR A 155 -10.01 -11.59 -11.69
CA THR A 155 -10.90 -11.18 -10.60
C THR A 155 -10.23 -11.36 -9.23
N HIS A 156 -9.51 -12.48 -9.02
CA HIS A 156 -8.79 -12.72 -7.76
C HIS A 156 -7.61 -11.77 -7.57
N LEU A 157 -7.00 -11.27 -8.64
CA LEU A 157 -5.99 -10.22 -8.56
C LEU A 157 -6.59 -8.88 -8.13
N GLU A 158 -7.81 -8.55 -8.57
CA GLU A 158 -8.48 -7.28 -8.31
C GLU A 158 -9.21 -7.24 -6.96
N GLU A 159 -9.70 -8.38 -6.45
CA GLU A 159 -10.59 -8.44 -5.28
C GLU A 159 -9.89 -8.14 -3.95
N LYS A 160 -8.56 -8.13 -3.91
CA LYS A 160 -7.76 -8.03 -2.69
C LYS A 160 -6.63 -7.02 -2.83
N ARG A 161 -6.32 -6.33 -1.74
CA ARG A 161 -5.06 -5.60 -1.58
C ARG A 161 -3.93 -6.59 -1.34
N HIS A 162 -2.96 -6.61 -2.24
CA HIS A 162 -1.79 -7.48 -2.12
C HIS A 162 -0.70 -6.79 -1.33
N VAL A 163 -0.06 -7.53 -0.43
CA VAL A 163 1.01 -7.02 0.43
C VAL A 163 2.37 -7.53 0.01
N GLY A 164 3.37 -6.70 0.20
CA GLY A 164 4.76 -7.01 -0.09
C GLY A 164 5.44 -7.86 0.97
N VAL A 165 6.72 -8.15 0.75
CA VAL A 165 7.52 -9.09 1.56
C VAL A 165 8.55 -8.41 2.46
N LEU A 166 8.70 -7.09 2.36
CA LEU A 166 9.67 -6.31 3.15
C LEU A 166 9.07 -5.86 4.49
N THR A 167 7.88 -5.28 4.45
CA THR A 167 7.20 -4.70 5.61
C THR A 167 5.76 -5.16 5.75
N GLY A 168 5.25 -5.92 4.76
CA GLY A 168 3.84 -6.25 4.63
C GLY A 168 2.98 -5.07 4.16
N SER A 169 3.59 -4.00 3.66
CA SER A 169 2.89 -2.86 3.06
C SER A 169 2.28 -3.24 1.71
N GLU A 170 1.26 -2.48 1.28
CA GLU A 170 0.63 -2.73 -0.02
C GLU A 170 1.63 -2.59 -1.17
N ILE A 171 1.53 -3.47 -2.15
CA ILE A 171 2.31 -3.36 -3.38
C ILE A 171 1.68 -2.34 -4.34
N THR A 172 2.50 -1.68 -5.13
CA THR A 172 2.08 -0.69 -6.13
C THR A 172 3.03 -0.66 -7.31
N ASP A 173 2.62 0.01 -8.38
CA ASP A 173 3.44 0.26 -9.57
C ASP A 173 3.99 -1.03 -10.18
N LEU A 174 3.09 -2.02 -10.32
CA LEU A 174 3.37 -3.30 -10.95
C LEU A 174 2.35 -3.63 -12.02
N ARG A 175 2.81 -4.20 -13.09
CA ARG A 175 2.00 -4.89 -14.08
C ARG A 175 2.09 -6.39 -13.83
N ILE A 176 0.97 -7.01 -13.52
CA ILE A 176 0.87 -8.43 -13.18
C ILE A 176 0.15 -9.15 -14.32
N LEU A 177 0.87 -10.02 -15.01
CA LEU A 177 0.42 -10.70 -16.19
C LEU A 177 0.26 -12.19 -15.94
N LEU A 178 -0.91 -12.74 -16.20
CA LEU A 178 -1.10 -14.19 -16.22
C LEU A 178 -0.40 -14.75 -17.48
N ILE A 179 0.65 -15.54 -17.30
CA ILE A 179 1.43 -16.13 -18.40
C ILE A 179 1.10 -17.59 -18.64
N ALA A 180 0.80 -18.35 -17.58
CA ALA A 180 0.41 -19.74 -17.68
C ALA A 180 -0.51 -20.13 -16.51
N GLY A 181 -1.27 -21.20 -16.70
CA GLY A 181 -2.09 -21.77 -15.65
C GLY A 181 -2.59 -23.16 -16.01
N LYS A 182 -2.90 -23.96 -14.98
CA LYS A 182 -3.36 -25.33 -15.18
C LYS A 182 -4.51 -25.65 -14.25
N ALA A 183 -5.55 -26.25 -14.83
CA ALA A 183 -6.71 -26.77 -14.14
C ALA A 183 -6.77 -28.31 -14.29
N HIS A 184 -7.38 -28.96 -13.32
CA HIS A 184 -7.70 -30.38 -13.43
C HIS A 184 -9.22 -30.56 -13.63
N THR A 185 -9.63 -31.31 -14.63
CA THR A 185 -11.03 -31.45 -15.07
C THR A 185 -12.02 -31.90 -14.00
N LYS A 186 -11.56 -32.58 -12.95
CA LYS A 186 -12.40 -33.14 -11.87
C LYS A 186 -12.13 -32.52 -10.49
N HIS A 187 -11.04 -31.78 -10.33
CA HIS A 187 -10.55 -31.38 -9.02
C HIS A 187 -10.32 -29.87 -8.89
N THR A 188 -10.56 -29.10 -9.94
CA THR A 188 -10.40 -27.64 -9.86
C THR A 188 -11.72 -26.98 -9.55
N GLU A 189 -11.72 -26.19 -8.47
CA GLU A 189 -12.79 -25.29 -8.08
C GLU A 189 -12.30 -23.82 -8.11
N GLY A 190 -13.23 -22.85 -8.14
CA GLY A 190 -12.87 -21.44 -8.21
C GLY A 190 -11.98 -20.98 -7.04
N GLY A 191 -12.21 -21.53 -5.84
CA GLY A 191 -11.40 -21.23 -4.67
C GLY A 191 -9.96 -21.70 -4.75
N ASP A 192 -9.66 -22.70 -5.58
CA ASP A 192 -8.31 -23.23 -5.78
C ASP A 192 -7.45 -22.21 -6.53
N PHE A 193 -8.02 -21.61 -7.59
CA PHE A 193 -7.36 -20.53 -8.31
C PHE A 193 -7.13 -19.29 -7.44
N ARG A 194 -8.04 -18.97 -6.53
CA ARG A 194 -7.80 -17.90 -5.54
C ARG A 194 -6.54 -18.18 -4.74
N GLN A 195 -6.43 -19.39 -4.19
CA GLN A 195 -5.28 -19.79 -3.39
C GLN A 195 -3.97 -19.82 -4.19
N ALA A 196 -4.00 -20.35 -5.41
CA ALA A 196 -2.83 -20.40 -6.30
C ALA A 196 -2.40 -18.97 -6.71
N THR A 197 -3.35 -18.10 -7.08
CA THR A 197 -3.08 -16.72 -7.50
C THR A 197 -2.39 -15.91 -6.39
N TYR A 198 -2.90 -15.99 -5.15
CA TYR A 198 -2.30 -15.27 -4.04
C TYR A 198 -0.89 -15.77 -3.71
N ARG A 199 -0.66 -17.07 -3.81
CA ARG A 199 0.67 -17.66 -3.63
C ARG A 199 1.63 -17.27 -4.74
N ALA A 200 1.16 -17.21 -5.99
CA ALA A 200 1.98 -16.77 -7.12
C ALA A 200 2.53 -15.35 -6.92
N ILE A 201 1.68 -14.41 -6.49
CA ILE A 201 2.13 -13.05 -6.18
C ILE A 201 3.18 -13.07 -5.07
N ARG A 202 2.90 -13.75 -3.97
CA ARG A 202 3.80 -13.77 -2.80
C ARG A 202 5.13 -14.44 -3.09
N GLN A 203 5.10 -15.56 -3.81
CA GLN A 203 6.30 -16.29 -4.24
C GLN A 203 7.14 -15.43 -5.18
N GLY A 204 6.53 -14.76 -6.17
CA GLY A 204 7.25 -13.86 -7.09
C GLY A 204 7.88 -12.66 -6.37
N LEU A 205 7.14 -12.01 -5.45
CA LEU A 205 7.68 -10.92 -4.64
C LEU A 205 8.85 -11.37 -3.76
N ARG A 206 8.81 -12.60 -3.25
CA ARG A 206 9.87 -13.17 -2.41
C ARG A 206 11.11 -13.58 -3.22
N SER A 207 10.90 -14.02 -4.45
CA SER A 207 11.99 -14.39 -5.38
C SER A 207 12.65 -13.18 -6.02
N GLY A 208 11.89 -12.09 -6.23
CA GLY A 208 12.36 -10.87 -6.86
C GLY A 208 13.04 -9.90 -5.91
N LYS A 209 13.57 -8.83 -6.48
CA LYS A 209 14.16 -7.73 -5.72
C LYS A 209 13.12 -6.68 -5.41
N SER A 210 12.53 -6.75 -4.22
CA SER A 210 11.55 -5.77 -3.74
C SER A 210 12.22 -4.45 -3.33
N ILE A 211 11.50 -3.35 -3.54
CA ILE A 211 11.87 -1.98 -3.17
C ILE A 211 10.81 -1.43 -2.22
N LEU A 212 11.25 -0.89 -1.09
CA LEU A 212 10.38 -0.13 -0.20
C LEU A 212 10.22 1.29 -0.73
N LEU A 213 8.98 1.76 -0.77
CA LEU A 213 8.61 3.11 -1.19
C LEU A 213 8.08 3.90 0.01
N GLU A 214 8.46 5.16 0.09
CA GLU A 214 7.94 6.12 1.05
C GLU A 214 7.23 7.29 0.36
N PRO A 215 6.23 7.91 1.01
CA PRO A 215 5.56 9.07 0.44
C PRO A 215 6.45 10.32 0.50
N TRP A 216 6.35 11.15 -0.54
CA TRP A 216 7.06 12.42 -0.66
C TRP A 216 6.08 13.58 -0.80
N PHE A 217 6.39 14.71 -0.14
CA PHE A 217 5.73 15.98 -0.37
C PHE A 217 6.44 16.81 -1.43
N SER A 218 5.65 17.45 -2.29
CA SER A 218 6.04 18.69 -2.94
C SER A 218 5.77 19.82 -1.96
N TYR A 219 6.72 20.72 -1.77
CA TYR A 219 6.58 21.81 -0.80
C TYR A 219 6.87 23.17 -1.41
N ARG A 220 6.27 24.21 -0.81
CA ARG A 220 6.58 25.62 -1.00
C ARG A 220 6.83 26.22 0.37
N LEU A 221 8.05 26.67 0.60
CA LEU A 221 8.50 27.30 1.84
C LEU A 221 8.85 28.76 1.59
N GLU A 222 8.15 29.66 2.25
CA GLU A 222 8.43 31.11 2.23
C GLU A 222 9.05 31.50 3.57
N VAL A 223 10.22 32.11 3.55
CA VAL A 223 10.93 32.56 4.75
C VAL A 223 11.55 33.96 4.51
N PRO A 224 11.77 34.76 5.57
CA PRO A 224 12.61 35.92 5.46
C PRO A 224 13.98 35.58 4.85
N THR A 225 14.50 36.42 3.96
CA THR A 225 15.73 36.11 3.20
C THR A 225 16.91 35.80 4.12
N GLU A 226 16.97 36.39 5.31
CA GLU A 226 17.99 36.10 6.33
C GLU A 226 17.93 34.65 6.84
N ASN A 227 16.79 33.98 6.75
CA ASN A 227 16.58 32.61 7.17
C ASN A 227 16.76 31.57 6.04
N LEU A 228 16.99 32.00 4.81
CA LEU A 228 17.07 31.10 3.64
C LEU A 228 18.18 30.06 3.80
N GLY A 229 19.37 30.45 4.25
CA GLY A 229 20.47 29.49 4.45
C GLY A 229 20.15 28.38 5.44
N ARG A 230 19.43 28.73 6.52
CA ARG A 230 18.92 27.72 7.48
C ARG A 230 17.91 26.79 6.81
N ALA A 231 16.93 27.35 6.12
CA ALA A 231 15.89 26.57 5.42
C ALA A 231 16.51 25.55 4.43
N MET A 232 17.47 25.97 3.62
CA MET A 232 18.18 25.09 2.68
C MET A 232 18.95 23.98 3.39
N SER A 233 19.62 24.31 4.51
CA SER A 233 20.33 23.33 5.33
C SER A 233 19.38 22.32 5.97
N ASP A 234 18.25 22.77 6.48
CA ASP A 234 17.24 21.92 7.08
C ASP A 234 16.63 20.96 6.04
N ILE A 235 16.28 21.44 4.83
CA ILE A 235 15.78 20.60 3.74
C ILE A 235 16.82 19.53 3.35
N THR A 236 18.09 19.90 3.25
CA THR A 236 19.16 18.94 2.95
C THR A 236 19.27 17.87 4.05
N ARG A 237 19.22 18.27 5.32
CA ARG A 237 19.25 17.38 6.48
C ARG A 237 18.06 16.40 6.47
N MET A 238 16.91 16.83 5.97
CA MET A 238 15.69 16.02 5.82
C MET A 238 15.69 15.13 4.57
N ASN A 239 16.82 15.00 3.86
CA ASN A 239 16.94 14.27 2.58
C ASN A 239 16.04 14.84 1.47
N GLY A 240 15.65 16.11 1.59
CA GLY A 240 14.86 16.80 0.59
C GLY A 240 15.70 17.36 -0.56
N ARG A 241 15.00 17.72 -1.61
CA ARG A 241 15.54 18.40 -2.81
C ARG A 241 14.91 19.76 -2.91
N PHE A 242 15.63 20.73 -3.44
CA PHE A 242 15.08 22.06 -3.70
C PHE A 242 15.53 22.63 -5.05
N ASP A 243 14.66 23.42 -5.64
CA ASP A 243 14.95 24.22 -6.82
C ASP A 243 15.71 25.50 -6.41
N PRO A 244 16.37 26.21 -7.34
CA PRO A 244 16.98 27.48 -7.06
C PRO A 244 15.99 28.44 -6.38
N PRO A 245 16.34 29.01 -5.21
CA PRO A 245 15.44 29.87 -4.48
C PRO A 245 15.12 31.19 -5.26
N VAL A 246 13.88 31.62 -5.13
CA VAL A 246 13.41 32.89 -5.71
C VAL A 246 13.25 33.92 -4.59
N THR A 247 13.88 35.11 -4.74
CA THR A 247 13.74 36.17 -3.76
C THR A 247 12.68 37.17 -4.20
N GLU A 248 11.70 37.43 -3.36
CA GLU A 248 10.60 38.37 -3.58
C GLU A 248 10.60 39.43 -2.45
N GLY A 249 11.22 40.54 -2.69
CA GLY A 249 11.39 41.60 -1.67
C GLY A 249 12.26 41.13 -0.50
N ASN A 250 11.70 41.14 0.70
CA ASN A 250 12.38 40.68 1.93
C ASN A 250 12.24 39.21 2.21
N ASN A 251 11.47 38.47 1.40
CA ASN A 251 11.23 37.03 1.55
C ASN A 251 11.91 36.24 0.43
N SER A 252 12.25 35.01 0.73
CA SER A 252 12.72 34.05 -0.25
C SER A 252 11.77 32.83 -0.26
N VAL A 253 11.53 32.34 -1.44
CA VAL A 253 10.68 31.14 -1.70
C VAL A 253 11.58 29.99 -2.12
N LEU A 254 11.43 28.89 -1.44
CA LEU A 254 12.09 27.61 -1.72
C LEU A 254 11.03 26.58 -2.06
N THR A 255 11.14 25.98 -3.24
CA THR A 255 10.28 24.87 -3.71
C THR A 255 11.09 23.62 -3.90
N GLY A 256 10.43 22.46 -3.86
CA GLY A 256 11.08 21.19 -4.05
C GLY A 256 10.28 20.01 -3.52
N SER A 257 10.99 18.94 -3.22
CA SER A 257 10.39 17.70 -2.70
C SER A 257 11.16 17.15 -1.52
N VAL A 258 10.46 16.42 -0.63
CA VAL A 258 11.03 15.93 0.62
C VAL A 258 10.22 14.72 1.15
N PRO A 259 10.86 13.73 1.81
CA PRO A 259 10.14 12.64 2.46
C PRO A 259 9.14 13.14 3.51
N VAL A 260 7.92 12.59 3.50
CA VAL A 260 6.90 12.93 4.49
C VAL A 260 7.39 12.67 5.92
N ALA A 261 8.15 11.60 6.11
CA ALA A 261 8.68 11.18 7.40
C ALA A 261 9.47 12.28 8.11
N THR A 262 10.24 13.06 7.36
CA THR A 262 11.14 14.09 7.91
C THR A 262 10.52 15.49 7.94
N MET A 263 9.50 15.74 7.10
CA MET A 263 8.89 17.08 6.94
C MET A 263 7.66 17.30 7.82
N ARG A 264 6.98 16.28 8.28
CA ARG A 264 5.64 16.37 8.90
C ARG A 264 5.52 17.37 10.07
N ASP A 265 6.58 17.56 10.84
CA ASP A 265 6.60 18.47 11.99
C ASP A 265 7.35 19.78 11.71
N TYR A 266 7.94 19.94 10.54
CA TYR A 266 8.82 21.07 10.20
C TYR A 266 8.11 22.42 10.19
N ALA A 267 6.81 22.48 9.95
CA ALA A 267 6.04 23.72 10.02
C ALA A 267 6.17 24.44 11.38
N ARG A 268 6.27 23.69 12.49
CA ARG A 268 6.49 24.23 13.84
C ARG A 268 7.89 24.83 13.98
N GLU A 269 8.90 24.17 13.42
CA GLU A 269 10.27 24.67 13.42
C GLU A 269 10.38 25.98 12.60
N VAL A 270 9.76 26.01 11.41
CA VAL A 270 9.68 27.18 10.55
C VAL A 270 9.05 28.36 11.31
N ALA A 271 7.89 28.15 11.91
CA ALA A 271 7.22 29.20 12.70
C ALA A 271 8.12 29.71 13.84
N SER A 272 8.86 28.82 14.49
CA SER A 272 9.76 29.16 15.62
C SER A 272 10.93 30.05 15.17
N TYR A 273 11.74 29.62 14.21
CA TYR A 273 12.95 30.36 13.84
C TYR A 273 12.66 31.62 12.97
N THR A 274 11.52 31.67 12.29
CA THR A 274 11.08 32.84 11.56
C THR A 274 10.21 33.77 12.39
N LYS A 275 9.98 33.49 13.67
CA LYS A 275 9.08 34.22 14.57
C LYS A 275 7.68 34.42 14.00
N GLY A 276 7.18 33.37 13.31
CA GLY A 276 5.86 33.36 12.68
C GLY A 276 5.78 34.02 11.29
N HIS A 277 6.89 34.50 10.73
CA HIS A 277 6.91 35.09 9.38
C HIS A 277 7.10 34.06 8.26
N GLY A 278 7.46 32.80 8.59
CA GLY A 278 7.60 31.73 7.60
C GLY A 278 6.27 31.04 7.33
N ARG A 279 6.11 30.56 6.10
CA ARG A 279 4.95 29.77 5.66
C ARG A 279 5.41 28.51 4.93
N LEU A 280 4.89 27.36 5.35
CA LEU A 280 5.12 26.08 4.70
C LEU A 280 3.80 25.53 4.17
N SER A 281 3.78 25.19 2.88
CA SER A 281 2.67 24.49 2.22
C SER A 281 3.21 23.19 1.63
N CYS A 282 2.52 22.09 1.88
CA CYS A 282 2.90 20.76 1.39
C CYS A 282 1.71 20.10 0.68
N SER A 283 1.99 19.38 -0.39
CA SER A 283 1.05 18.52 -1.08
C SER A 283 1.72 17.19 -1.39
N LEU A 284 0.97 16.09 -1.38
CA LEU A 284 1.51 14.76 -1.73
C LEU A 284 1.97 14.80 -3.19
N GLN A 285 3.24 14.46 -3.42
CA GLN A 285 3.81 14.31 -4.76
C GLN A 285 3.64 12.88 -5.30
N GLY A 286 3.76 11.88 -4.42
CA GLY A 286 3.72 10.47 -4.76
C GLY A 286 4.67 9.65 -3.88
N TYR A 287 5.06 8.49 -4.37
CA TYR A 287 5.95 7.57 -3.67
C TYR A 287 7.28 7.41 -4.39
N GLU A 288 8.37 7.47 -3.64
CA GLU A 288 9.75 7.32 -4.10
C GLU A 288 10.45 6.21 -3.30
N PRO A 289 11.57 5.65 -3.78
CA PRO A 289 12.37 4.72 -2.98
C PRO A 289 12.72 5.28 -1.60
N CYS A 290 12.49 4.49 -0.56
CA CYS A 290 12.71 4.89 0.82
C CYS A 290 14.18 5.20 1.08
N HIS A 291 14.47 6.37 1.63
CA HIS A 291 15.85 6.84 1.87
C HIS A 291 16.58 6.10 2.99
N ASN A 292 15.85 5.53 3.95
CA ASN A 292 16.39 4.81 5.11
C ASN A 292 15.77 3.41 5.27
N THR A 293 15.69 2.67 4.17
CA THR A 293 15.03 1.35 4.09
C THR A 293 15.47 0.41 5.22
N GLU A 294 16.77 0.29 5.51
CA GLU A 294 17.28 -0.64 6.52
C GLU A 294 16.74 -0.34 7.93
N GLU A 295 16.64 0.94 8.30
CA GLU A 295 16.08 1.37 9.57
C GLU A 295 14.59 1.04 9.68
N VAL A 296 13.85 1.26 8.59
CA VAL A 296 12.41 0.96 8.53
C VAL A 296 12.17 -0.54 8.65
N LEU A 297 12.93 -1.37 7.94
CA LEU A 297 12.83 -2.83 8.01
C LEU A 297 13.12 -3.33 9.43
N ALA A 298 14.18 -2.82 10.06
CA ALA A 298 14.54 -3.19 11.42
C ALA A 298 13.44 -2.78 12.44
N ALA A 299 12.84 -1.60 12.27
CA ALA A 299 11.79 -1.11 13.13
C ALA A 299 10.46 -1.86 12.95
N THR A 300 10.13 -2.26 11.72
CA THR A 300 8.90 -3.00 11.41
C THR A 300 8.99 -4.44 11.89
N GLY A 301 10.14 -5.09 11.72
CA GLY A 301 10.36 -6.48 12.14
C GLY A 301 9.44 -7.50 11.45
N TYR A 302 8.91 -7.16 10.27
CA TYR A 302 8.03 -8.05 9.52
C TYR A 302 8.80 -9.23 8.95
N ASP A 303 8.22 -10.43 9.07
CA ASP A 303 8.75 -11.66 8.51
C ASP A 303 7.70 -12.31 7.59
N SER A 304 7.93 -12.23 6.29
CA SER A 304 7.02 -12.74 5.27
C SER A 304 6.84 -14.26 5.29
N GLU A 305 7.77 -15.00 5.90
CA GLU A 305 7.70 -16.46 6.01
C GLU A 305 6.83 -16.90 7.20
N ARG A 306 6.68 -16.02 8.19
CA ARG A 306 5.79 -16.24 9.34
C ARG A 306 4.37 -15.69 9.13
N ASP A 307 4.14 -14.97 8.04
CA ASP A 307 2.82 -14.44 7.72
C ASP A 307 1.90 -15.55 7.20
N THR A 308 1.12 -16.13 8.10
CA THR A 308 0.16 -17.22 7.78
C THR A 308 -1.04 -16.75 6.97
N LEU A 309 -1.35 -15.46 6.99
CA LEU A 309 -2.44 -14.86 6.20
C LEU A 309 -2.04 -14.68 4.73
N HIS A 310 -0.74 -14.50 4.48
CA HIS A 310 -0.19 -14.27 3.15
C HIS A 310 1.01 -15.20 2.89
N PRO A 311 0.78 -16.51 2.81
CA PRO A 311 1.86 -17.50 2.68
C PRO A 311 2.65 -17.31 1.38
N THR A 312 3.96 -17.47 1.45
CA THR A 312 4.88 -17.40 0.32
C THR A 312 5.07 -18.75 -0.38
N GLY A 313 4.90 -19.85 0.35
CA GLY A 313 4.99 -21.20 -0.15
C GLY A 313 3.70 -21.69 -0.81
N SER A 314 3.78 -22.85 -1.49
CA SER A 314 2.68 -23.50 -2.20
C SER A 314 2.33 -24.86 -1.61
N VAL A 315 1.13 -25.36 -1.91
CA VAL A 315 0.64 -26.66 -1.43
C VAL A 315 0.62 -27.64 -2.57
N PHE A 316 1.39 -28.71 -2.46
CA PHE A 316 1.45 -29.83 -3.40
C PHE A 316 0.89 -31.09 -2.77
N CYS A 317 0.62 -32.12 -3.59
CA CYS A 317 0.10 -33.39 -3.13
C CYS A 317 1.00 -34.55 -3.56
N ALA A 318 1.37 -35.41 -2.63
CA ALA A 318 2.04 -36.64 -2.92
C ALA A 318 1.38 -37.79 -2.10
N HIS A 319 1.15 -38.90 -2.76
CA HIS A 319 0.54 -40.13 -2.14
C HIS A 319 -0.79 -39.83 -1.40
N GLY A 320 -1.57 -38.85 -1.90
CA GLY A 320 -2.86 -38.47 -1.32
C GLY A 320 -2.78 -37.56 -0.08
N ALA A 321 -1.61 -37.06 0.24
CA ALA A 321 -1.41 -36.10 1.33
C ALA A 321 -0.87 -34.76 0.79
N GLY A 322 -1.50 -33.64 1.19
CA GLY A 322 -1.00 -32.30 0.90
C GLY A 322 0.21 -31.97 1.77
N PHE A 323 1.20 -31.31 1.19
CA PHE A 323 2.37 -30.78 1.90
C PHE A 323 2.74 -29.40 1.39
N VAL A 324 3.36 -28.60 2.25
CA VAL A 324 3.79 -27.23 1.90
C VAL A 324 5.21 -27.30 1.36
N VAL A 325 5.42 -26.63 0.22
CA VAL A 325 6.74 -26.42 -0.39
C VAL A 325 7.12 -24.96 -0.18
N ASP A 326 8.33 -24.73 0.31
CA ASP A 326 8.89 -23.40 0.48
C ASP A 326 8.97 -22.62 -0.85
N TRP A 327 8.82 -21.30 -0.79
CA TRP A 327 8.81 -20.43 -1.97
C TRP A 327 10.00 -20.64 -2.90
N ALA A 328 11.20 -20.89 -2.33
CA ALA A 328 12.42 -21.07 -3.10
C ALA A 328 12.44 -22.36 -3.95
N LEU A 329 11.70 -23.37 -3.49
CA LEU A 329 11.60 -24.69 -4.14
C LEU A 329 10.38 -24.84 -5.04
N VAL A 330 9.40 -23.93 -4.95
CA VAL A 330 8.18 -23.99 -5.76
C VAL A 330 8.46 -24.18 -7.26
N PRO A 331 9.44 -23.49 -7.88
CA PRO A 331 9.73 -23.67 -9.31
C PRO A 331 10.15 -25.10 -9.67
N GLU A 332 10.82 -25.82 -8.75
CA GLU A 332 11.27 -27.20 -8.98
C GLU A 332 10.11 -28.22 -8.91
N TYR A 333 9.02 -27.84 -8.24
CA TYR A 333 7.83 -28.68 -8.06
C TYR A 333 6.70 -28.35 -9.02
N ALA A 334 6.79 -27.22 -9.73
CA ALA A 334 5.76 -26.78 -10.66
C ALA A 334 5.47 -27.84 -11.74
N HIS A 335 4.20 -27.92 -12.16
CA HIS A 335 3.74 -28.88 -13.15
C HIS A 335 3.70 -28.32 -14.57
N LEU A 336 3.93 -27.02 -14.73
CA LEU A 336 4.08 -26.33 -16.02
C LEU A 336 5.54 -25.88 -16.16
N ASP A 337 6.10 -26.19 -17.32
CA ASP A 337 7.37 -25.63 -17.77
C ASP A 337 7.05 -24.30 -18.48
N THR A 338 7.62 -23.16 -18.03
CA THR A 338 7.46 -21.84 -18.65
C THR A 338 8.74 -21.38 -19.34
#